data_f89eda7f0c6bfc31f79885d990802c49
#
_entry.id   f89eda7f0c6bfc31f79885d990802c49
#
_cell.length_a   1.000
_cell.length_b   1.000
_cell.length_c   1.000
_cell.angle_alpha   90.00
_cell.angle_beta   90.00
_cell.angle_gamma   90.00
#
_symmetry.space_group_name_H-M   'P 1'
#
loop_
_entity.id
_entity.type
_entity.pdbx_description
1 polymer ?
#
loop_
_entity_poly.entity_id
_entity_poly.type
_entity_poly.pdbx_seq_one_letter_code
_entity_poly.pdbx_strand_id
1 'polypeptide(L)'
;MSETNNKLKIKSLSKRFGEKILFENLSLTVDDPAVLWAPSGWGKTTLLRILMGLEAPTSGSVEGVGRVGAVFQEDRLCPQLTAEENVALVLTAEQYKAKTQYKEQIRDDLIQLGLDDEALALPARKLSGGQKRRTALLRALWAESDTLLLDEPFTGMDPAVMKKAAAMLKARSGRKPTLLATHDKEAIRELGWKVIELG
;
A
#
# COMPACT_ATOMS: atom_id res chain seq x y z
N MET A 1 0.24 26.04 -11.58
CA MET A 1 0.28 24.87 -10.70
C MET A 1 1.58 24.13 -10.99
N SER A 2 2.57 24.25 -10.13
CA SER A 2 3.87 23.58 -10.32
C SER A 2 3.64 22.06 -10.25
N GLU A 3 3.92 21.34 -11.33
CA GLU A 3 4.11 19.90 -11.31
C GLU A 3 5.24 19.61 -10.32
N THR A 4 4.90 19.32 -9.09
CA THR A 4 5.84 18.73 -8.14
C THR A 4 6.16 17.35 -8.69
N ASN A 5 7.29 17.25 -9.41
CA ASN A 5 7.85 16.01 -9.92
C ASN A 5 8.30 15.17 -8.72
N ASN A 6 7.31 14.56 -8.06
CA ASN A 6 7.49 13.82 -6.81
C ASN A 6 8.13 12.47 -7.15
N LYS A 7 9.47 12.41 -7.15
CA LYS A 7 10.24 11.20 -7.44
C LYS A 7 10.79 10.63 -6.15
N LEU A 8 10.41 9.41 -5.85
CA LEU A 8 11.05 8.64 -4.81
C LEU A 8 12.44 8.20 -5.31
N LYS A 9 13.49 8.58 -4.61
CA LYS A 9 14.88 8.23 -4.94
C LYS A 9 15.53 7.45 -3.82
N ILE A 10 16.11 6.33 -4.17
CA ILE A 10 16.94 5.47 -3.31
C ILE A 10 18.36 5.59 -3.83
N LYS A 11 19.33 5.92 -2.95
CA LYS A 11 20.72 6.16 -3.31
C LYS A 11 21.64 5.27 -2.49
N SER A 12 22.31 4.34 -3.14
CA SER A 12 23.32 3.43 -2.56
C SER A 12 22.86 2.80 -1.23
N LEU A 13 21.58 2.42 -1.16
CA LEU A 13 20.95 1.92 0.05
C LEU A 13 21.44 0.50 0.34
N SER A 14 21.87 0.27 1.58
CA SER A 14 22.25 -1.06 2.05
C SER A 14 21.56 -1.39 3.36
N LYS A 15 21.22 -2.66 3.56
CA LYS A 15 20.67 -3.15 4.82
C LYS A 15 21.26 -4.51 5.20
N ARG A 16 21.71 -4.60 6.43
CA ARG A 16 22.13 -5.85 7.08
C ARG A 16 21.58 -5.96 8.49
N PHE A 17 21.43 -7.17 8.99
CA PHE A 17 21.13 -7.49 10.38
C PHE A 17 22.25 -8.39 10.92
N GLY A 18 23.08 -7.83 11.79
CA GLY A 18 24.33 -8.50 12.20
C GLY A 18 25.19 -8.80 10.98
N GLU A 19 25.51 -10.07 10.76
CA GLU A 19 26.29 -10.53 9.61
C GLU A 19 25.45 -10.80 8.36
N LYS A 20 24.12 -10.91 8.49
CA LYS A 20 23.23 -11.18 7.37
C LYS A 20 22.99 -9.94 6.54
N ILE A 21 23.50 -9.93 5.31
CA ILE A 21 23.23 -8.90 4.31
C ILE A 21 21.89 -9.20 3.65
N LEU A 22 21.00 -8.23 3.57
CA LEU A 22 19.74 -8.32 2.81
C LEU A 22 19.93 -7.78 1.39
N PHE A 23 20.47 -6.59 1.27
CA PHE A 23 20.83 -5.96 0.00
C PHE A 23 21.91 -4.90 0.21
N GLU A 24 22.70 -4.65 -0.84
CA GLU A 24 23.80 -3.70 -0.82
C GLU A 24 23.73 -2.78 -2.03
N ASN A 25 24.09 -1.51 -1.80
CA ASN A 25 24.26 -0.49 -2.82
C ASN A 25 23.07 -0.33 -3.79
N LEU A 26 21.84 -0.55 -3.30
CA LEU A 26 20.61 -0.41 -4.10
C LEU A 26 20.39 1.06 -4.46
N SER A 27 20.31 1.32 -5.76
CA SER A 27 19.95 2.66 -6.28
C SER A 27 18.80 2.53 -7.25
N LEU A 28 17.73 3.31 -7.02
CA LEU A 28 16.48 3.23 -7.75
C LEU A 28 15.76 4.57 -7.74
N THR A 29 15.13 4.91 -8.85
CA THR A 29 14.19 6.05 -8.93
C THR A 29 12.81 5.53 -9.33
N VAL A 30 11.79 5.93 -8.59
CA VAL A 30 10.39 5.62 -8.85
C VAL A 30 9.66 6.93 -9.07
N ASP A 31 9.18 7.14 -10.26
CA ASP A 31 8.42 8.31 -10.70
C ASP A 31 6.98 7.96 -11.10
N ASP A 32 6.74 6.71 -11.49
CA ASP A 32 5.44 6.14 -11.81
C ASP A 32 5.21 4.86 -10.99
N PRO A 33 3.97 4.35 -10.91
CA PRO A 33 3.67 3.10 -10.23
C PRO A 33 4.47 1.91 -10.78
N ALA A 34 5.07 1.12 -9.87
CA ALA A 34 5.88 -0.03 -10.22
C ALA A 34 5.67 -1.20 -9.25
N VAL A 35 5.85 -2.40 -9.77
CA VAL A 35 5.90 -3.63 -8.98
C VAL A 35 7.33 -3.96 -8.61
N LEU A 36 7.57 -4.19 -7.33
CA LEU A 36 8.84 -4.65 -6.80
C LEU A 36 8.82 -6.18 -6.75
N TRP A 37 9.54 -6.81 -7.66
CA TRP A 37 9.65 -8.26 -7.72
C TRP A 37 11.04 -8.71 -7.26
N ALA A 38 11.08 -9.66 -6.34
CA ALA A 38 12.30 -10.28 -5.88
C ALA A 38 11.98 -11.65 -5.23
N PRO A 39 12.95 -12.56 -5.13
CA PRO A 39 12.78 -13.82 -4.42
C PRO A 39 12.30 -13.62 -2.97
N SER A 40 11.68 -14.68 -2.39
CA SER A 40 11.32 -14.65 -0.97
C SER A 40 12.58 -14.47 -0.11
N GLY A 41 12.48 -13.67 0.94
CA GLY A 41 13.62 -13.40 1.84
C GLY A 41 14.61 -12.35 1.33
N TRP A 42 14.47 -11.81 0.12
CA TRP A 42 15.34 -10.76 -0.41
C TRP A 42 15.32 -9.47 0.44
N GLY A 43 14.23 -9.20 1.15
CA GLY A 43 14.11 -8.01 1.99
C GLY A 43 13.13 -6.96 1.49
N LYS A 44 12.18 -7.30 0.60
CA LYS A 44 11.15 -6.37 0.08
C LYS A 44 10.40 -5.63 1.20
N THR A 45 9.89 -6.37 2.18
CA THR A 45 9.22 -5.79 3.36
C THR A 45 10.15 -4.85 4.12
N THR A 46 11.43 -5.22 4.30
CA THR A 46 12.41 -4.36 4.98
C THR A 46 12.70 -3.10 4.17
N LEU A 47 12.81 -3.21 2.85
CA LEU A 47 12.96 -2.05 1.97
C LEU A 47 11.76 -1.09 2.12
N LEU A 48 10.53 -1.61 2.01
CA LEU A 48 9.33 -0.78 2.21
C LEU A 48 9.30 -0.13 3.60
N ARG A 49 9.71 -0.86 4.67
CA ARG A 49 9.80 -0.29 6.02
C ARG A 49 10.83 0.82 6.13
N ILE A 50 11.98 0.71 5.44
CA ILE A 50 12.98 1.79 5.37
C ILE A 50 12.39 3.01 4.66
N LEU A 51 11.68 2.82 3.55
CA LEU A 51 11.02 3.90 2.83
C LEU A 51 9.93 4.60 3.66
N MET A 52 9.26 3.86 4.54
CA MET A 52 8.28 4.40 5.50
C MET A 52 8.92 5.06 6.72
N GLY A 53 10.26 5.04 6.86
CA GLY A 53 10.95 5.53 8.06
C GLY A 53 10.75 4.66 9.31
N LEU A 54 10.28 3.43 9.16
CA LEU A 54 10.03 2.48 10.26
C LEU A 54 11.24 1.58 10.56
N GLU A 55 12.25 1.61 9.70
CA GLU A 55 13.49 0.86 9.83
C GLU A 55 14.64 1.72 9.32
N ALA A 56 15.75 1.75 10.02
CA ALA A 56 16.93 2.48 9.57
C ALA A 56 17.73 1.66 8.55
N PRO A 57 18.23 2.26 7.46
CA PRO A 57 19.20 1.60 6.59
C PRO A 57 20.54 1.44 7.31
N THR A 58 21.40 0.54 6.82
CA THR A 58 22.79 0.44 7.27
C THR A 58 23.64 1.56 6.66
N SER A 59 23.38 1.89 5.39
CA SER A 59 24.00 3.01 4.67
C SER A 59 23.12 3.45 3.51
N GLY A 60 23.47 4.59 2.89
CA GLY A 60 22.72 5.18 1.81
C GLY A 60 21.61 6.12 2.29
N SER A 61 20.80 6.60 1.36
CA SER A 61 19.73 7.58 1.66
C SER A 61 18.48 7.36 0.82
N VAL A 62 17.36 7.90 1.31
CA VAL A 62 16.07 7.94 0.63
C VAL A 62 15.57 9.38 0.58
N GLU A 63 15.06 9.80 -0.56
CA GLU A 63 14.55 11.15 -0.79
C GLU A 63 13.20 11.09 -1.50
N GLY A 64 12.35 12.09 -1.30
CA GLY A 64 11.12 12.29 -2.06
C GLY A 64 9.95 11.37 -1.67
N VAL A 65 9.98 10.79 -0.46
CA VAL A 65 8.89 9.91 0.02
C VAL A 65 7.62 10.69 0.32
N GLY A 66 7.73 11.84 1.02
CA GLY A 66 6.57 12.61 1.46
C GLY A 66 5.66 11.86 2.42
N ARG A 67 4.35 12.15 2.37
CA ARG A 67 3.32 11.44 3.12
C ARG A 67 3.06 10.09 2.48
N VAL A 68 2.94 9.05 3.29
CA VAL A 68 2.83 7.66 2.80
C VAL A 68 1.45 7.09 3.05
N GLY A 69 0.81 6.61 1.98
CA GLY A 69 -0.27 5.63 2.08
C GLY A 69 0.33 4.22 2.06
N ALA A 70 0.03 3.40 3.09
CA ALA A 70 0.71 2.13 3.26
C ALA A 70 -0.23 0.95 3.47
N VAL A 71 0.11 -0.18 2.83
CA VAL A 71 -0.36 -1.51 3.20
C VAL A 71 0.83 -2.30 3.73
N PHE A 72 0.71 -2.81 4.94
CA PHE A 72 1.72 -3.65 5.57
C PHE A 72 1.41 -5.14 5.34
N GLN A 73 2.38 -5.99 5.54
CA GLN A 73 2.16 -7.44 5.50
C GLN A 73 1.08 -7.86 6.52
N GLU A 74 1.05 -7.23 7.68
CA GLU A 74 -0.06 -7.31 8.66
C GLU A 74 -1.06 -6.17 8.39
N ASP A 75 -2.37 -6.42 8.52
CA ASP A 75 -3.39 -5.44 8.12
C ASP A 75 -3.42 -4.17 8.98
N ARG A 76 -2.90 -4.25 10.21
CA ARG A 76 -2.79 -3.12 11.18
C ARG A 76 -4.08 -2.29 11.28
N LEU A 77 -5.22 -2.96 11.31
CA LEU A 77 -6.50 -2.33 11.56
C LEU A 77 -6.75 -2.15 13.06
N CYS A 78 -7.53 -1.13 13.42
CA CYS A 78 -8.08 -1.00 14.76
C CYS A 78 -9.13 -2.10 14.95
N PRO A 79 -8.90 -3.11 15.81
CA PRO A 79 -9.72 -4.32 15.82
C PRO A 79 -11.14 -4.10 16.33
N GLN A 80 -11.40 -3.00 17.06
CA GLN A 80 -12.72 -2.66 17.61
C GLN A 80 -13.57 -1.86 16.63
N LEU A 81 -12.97 -1.21 15.64
CA LEU A 81 -13.63 -0.38 14.64
C LEU A 81 -14.14 -1.23 13.48
N THR A 82 -15.21 -0.79 12.82
CA THR A 82 -15.70 -1.38 11.56
C THR A 82 -14.72 -1.13 10.40
N ALA A 83 -14.98 -1.72 9.24
CA ALA A 83 -14.22 -1.44 8.02
C ALA A 83 -14.30 0.04 7.63
N GLU A 84 -15.50 0.60 7.61
CA GLU A 84 -15.73 2.02 7.30
C GLU A 84 -14.98 2.94 8.26
N GLU A 85 -15.06 2.68 9.57
CA GLU A 85 -14.37 3.47 10.59
C GLU A 85 -12.84 3.38 10.46
N ASN A 86 -12.29 2.19 10.15
CA ASN A 86 -10.87 2.01 9.89
C ASN A 86 -10.37 2.83 8.70
N VAL A 87 -11.16 2.91 7.62
CA VAL A 87 -10.82 3.76 6.47
C VAL A 87 -10.96 5.24 6.85
N ALA A 88 -11.98 5.61 7.61
CA ALA A 88 -12.21 7.00 8.02
C ALA A 88 -11.12 7.59 8.92
N LEU A 89 -10.27 6.76 9.55
CA LEU A 89 -9.14 7.22 10.39
C LEU A 89 -8.11 8.07 9.63
N VAL A 90 -8.05 7.95 8.31
CA VAL A 90 -7.07 8.69 7.48
C VAL A 90 -7.67 9.89 6.77
N LEU A 91 -8.94 10.22 7.04
CA LEU A 91 -9.58 11.42 6.49
C LEU A 91 -8.91 12.69 7.03
N THR A 92 -8.71 13.67 6.16
CA THR A 92 -8.27 15.01 6.58
C THR A 92 -9.34 15.68 7.45
N ALA A 93 -8.96 16.72 8.17
CA ALA A 93 -9.90 17.49 9.00
C ALA A 93 -11.09 18.06 8.18
N GLU A 94 -10.85 18.47 6.93
CA GLU A 94 -11.90 18.97 6.02
C GLU A 94 -12.82 17.86 5.58
N GLN A 95 -12.28 16.70 5.18
CA GLN A 95 -13.07 15.52 4.84
C GLN A 95 -13.89 15.03 6.04
N TYR A 96 -13.32 15.09 7.23
CA TYR A 96 -14.01 14.71 8.46
C TYR A 96 -15.18 15.64 8.79
N LYS A 97 -15.10 16.92 8.46
CA LYS A 97 -16.23 17.88 8.59
C LYS A 97 -17.39 17.53 7.65
N ALA A 98 -17.08 17.02 6.45
CA ALA A 98 -18.07 16.53 5.48
C ALA A 98 -18.37 15.02 5.65
N LYS A 99 -18.30 14.53 6.88
CA LYS A 99 -18.27 13.12 7.29
C LYS A 99 -19.35 12.24 6.62
N THR A 100 -20.57 12.75 6.47
CA THR A 100 -21.69 11.96 5.92
C THR A 100 -21.42 11.55 4.47
N GLN A 101 -21.02 12.50 3.63
CA GLN A 101 -20.70 12.25 2.22
C GLN A 101 -19.53 11.26 2.05
N TYR A 102 -18.46 11.47 2.81
CA TYR A 102 -17.29 10.58 2.72
C TYR A 102 -17.55 9.18 3.29
N LYS A 103 -18.43 9.07 4.29
CA LYS A 103 -18.84 7.76 4.82
C LYS A 103 -19.59 6.93 3.77
N GLU A 104 -20.50 7.53 3.01
CA GLU A 104 -21.20 6.86 1.92
C GLU A 104 -20.21 6.41 0.83
N GLN A 105 -19.28 7.27 0.41
CA GLN A 105 -18.27 6.93 -0.57
C GLN A 105 -17.33 5.77 -0.10
N ILE A 106 -16.90 5.79 1.17
CA ILE A 106 -16.10 4.72 1.75
C ILE A 106 -16.88 3.40 1.75
N ARG A 107 -18.17 3.45 2.10
CA ARG A 107 -19.04 2.29 2.08
C ARG A 107 -19.16 1.71 0.68
N ASP A 108 -19.44 2.54 -0.32
CA ASP A 108 -19.56 2.13 -1.72
C ASP A 108 -18.26 1.48 -2.23
N ASP A 109 -17.12 2.06 -1.90
CA ASP A 109 -15.81 1.49 -2.23
C ASP A 109 -15.58 0.13 -1.58
N LEU A 110 -15.96 -0.05 -0.30
CA LEU A 110 -15.88 -1.34 0.40
C LEU A 110 -16.79 -2.39 -0.24
N ILE A 111 -18.00 -2.01 -0.63
CA ILE A 111 -18.94 -2.88 -1.37
C ILE A 111 -18.35 -3.26 -2.74
N GLN A 112 -17.77 -2.30 -3.46
CA GLN A 112 -17.10 -2.57 -4.73
C GLN A 112 -15.93 -3.57 -4.56
N LEU A 113 -15.24 -3.50 -3.44
CA LEU A 113 -14.20 -4.46 -3.04
C LEU A 113 -14.79 -5.77 -2.48
N GLY A 114 -16.12 -5.95 -2.49
CA GLY A 114 -16.79 -7.19 -2.14
C GLY A 114 -16.98 -7.41 -0.63
N LEU A 115 -17.10 -6.35 0.16
CA LEU A 115 -17.65 -6.45 1.52
C LEU A 115 -19.17 -6.33 1.41
N ASP A 116 -19.89 -7.27 2.01
CA ASP A 116 -21.34 -7.23 2.12
C ASP A 116 -21.79 -6.45 3.37
N ASP A 117 -23.09 -6.24 3.49
CA ASP A 117 -23.65 -5.49 4.62
C ASP A 117 -23.37 -6.14 5.98
N GLU A 118 -23.30 -7.47 6.03
CA GLU A 118 -22.95 -8.20 7.24
C GLU A 118 -21.51 -7.87 7.67
N ALA A 119 -20.56 -7.97 6.75
CA ALA A 119 -19.15 -7.63 7.01
C ALA A 119 -18.97 -6.16 7.41
N LEU A 120 -19.70 -5.23 6.77
CA LEU A 120 -19.63 -3.81 7.07
C LEU A 120 -20.11 -3.47 8.49
N ALA A 121 -21.04 -4.26 9.03
CA ALA A 121 -21.55 -4.09 10.41
C ALA A 121 -20.61 -4.68 11.48
N LEU A 122 -19.63 -5.50 11.10
CA LEU A 122 -18.74 -6.17 12.04
C LEU A 122 -17.51 -5.33 12.40
N PRO A 123 -17.00 -5.42 13.65
CA PRO A 123 -15.69 -4.88 13.99
C PRO A 123 -14.58 -5.67 13.29
N ALA A 124 -13.49 -5.00 12.94
CA ALA A 124 -12.41 -5.56 12.13
C ALA A 124 -11.83 -6.88 12.67
N ARG A 125 -11.85 -7.10 14.02
CA ARG A 125 -11.41 -8.38 14.60
C ARG A 125 -12.23 -9.59 14.13
N LYS A 126 -13.48 -9.40 13.71
CA LYS A 126 -14.39 -10.44 13.22
C LYS A 126 -14.37 -10.61 11.70
N LEU A 127 -13.73 -9.72 10.96
CA LEU A 127 -13.59 -9.83 9.51
C LEU A 127 -12.66 -11.00 9.14
N SER A 128 -12.91 -11.61 7.99
CA SER A 128 -11.98 -12.57 7.39
C SER A 128 -10.65 -11.91 7.01
N GLY A 129 -9.59 -12.69 6.79
CA GLY A 129 -8.29 -12.17 6.36
C GLY A 129 -8.39 -11.36 5.07
N GLY A 130 -9.11 -11.84 4.07
CA GLY A 130 -9.34 -11.13 2.82
C GLY A 130 -10.13 -9.83 3.00
N GLN A 131 -11.15 -9.81 3.87
CA GLN A 131 -11.90 -8.58 4.19
C GLN A 131 -11.03 -7.55 4.89
N LYS A 132 -10.19 -7.97 5.83
CA LYS A 132 -9.20 -7.10 6.51
C LYS A 132 -8.22 -6.52 5.49
N ARG A 133 -7.69 -7.36 4.60
CA ARG A 133 -6.74 -6.92 3.56
C ARG A 133 -7.35 -5.86 2.65
N ARG A 134 -8.59 -6.05 2.19
CA ARG A 134 -9.34 -5.08 1.38
C ARG A 134 -9.57 -3.76 2.12
N THR A 135 -9.92 -3.83 3.39
CA THR A 135 -10.07 -2.66 4.25
C THR A 135 -8.74 -1.90 4.41
N ALA A 136 -7.64 -2.61 4.63
CA ALA A 136 -6.31 -2.01 4.75
C ALA A 136 -5.84 -1.35 3.45
N LEU A 137 -6.10 -2.00 2.30
CA LEU A 137 -5.84 -1.40 0.99
C LEU A 137 -6.67 -0.13 0.79
N LEU A 138 -7.96 -0.19 1.04
CA LEU A 138 -8.81 0.99 0.87
C LEU A 138 -8.39 2.14 1.77
N ARG A 139 -8.03 1.87 3.03
CA ARG A 139 -7.49 2.89 3.94
C ARG A 139 -6.23 3.56 3.36
N ALA A 140 -5.32 2.79 2.78
CA ALA A 140 -4.13 3.36 2.14
C ALA A 140 -4.48 4.24 0.93
N LEU A 141 -5.50 3.87 0.16
CA LEU A 141 -5.97 4.62 -1.01
C LEU A 141 -6.76 5.90 -0.65
N TRP A 142 -7.38 5.93 0.53
CA TRP A 142 -8.06 7.12 1.05
C TRP A 142 -7.12 8.10 1.76
N ALA A 143 -5.95 7.66 2.15
CA ALA A 143 -4.96 8.53 2.79
C ALA A 143 -4.49 9.62 1.81
N GLU A 144 -4.45 10.85 2.28
CA GLU A 144 -3.78 11.94 1.56
C GLU A 144 -2.28 11.68 1.55
N SER A 145 -1.78 11.13 0.45
CA SER A 145 -0.40 10.66 0.35
C SER A 145 0.31 11.14 -0.90
N ASP A 146 1.61 11.32 -0.79
CA ASP A 146 2.52 11.67 -1.88
C ASP A 146 3.12 10.41 -2.51
N THR A 147 3.17 9.31 -1.75
CA THR A 147 3.70 7.99 -2.17
C THR A 147 2.82 6.87 -1.64
N LEU A 148 2.67 5.78 -2.41
CA LEU A 148 2.03 4.54 -1.97
C LEU A 148 3.09 3.43 -1.82
N LEU A 149 3.11 2.77 -0.66
CA LEU A 149 4.01 1.66 -0.35
C LEU A 149 3.18 0.45 0.11
N LEU A 150 3.11 -0.58 -0.74
CA LEU A 150 2.15 -1.66 -0.60
C LEU A 150 2.87 -3.01 -0.52
N ASP A 151 2.74 -3.70 0.61
CA ASP A 151 3.33 -5.02 0.83
C ASP A 151 2.26 -6.11 0.73
N GLU A 152 2.30 -6.90 -0.34
CA GLU A 152 1.37 -7.99 -0.66
C GLU A 152 -0.12 -7.58 -0.52
N PRO A 153 -0.58 -6.48 -1.19
CA PRO A 153 -1.88 -5.89 -0.93
C PRO A 153 -3.07 -6.77 -1.34
N PHE A 154 -2.86 -7.79 -2.17
CA PHE A 154 -3.93 -8.65 -2.71
C PHE A 154 -4.00 -10.03 -2.07
N THR A 155 -3.16 -10.31 -1.09
CA THR A 155 -3.13 -11.62 -0.42
C THR A 155 -4.49 -12.00 0.16
N GLY A 156 -4.93 -13.23 -0.11
CA GLY A 156 -6.20 -13.76 0.38
C GLY A 156 -7.46 -13.24 -0.33
N MET A 157 -7.29 -12.57 -1.48
CA MET A 157 -8.40 -12.19 -2.37
C MET A 157 -8.61 -13.26 -3.43
N ASP A 158 -9.87 -13.55 -3.75
CA ASP A 158 -10.18 -14.33 -4.95
C ASP A 158 -9.90 -13.54 -6.23
N PRO A 159 -9.74 -14.18 -7.40
CA PRO A 159 -9.35 -13.51 -8.63
C PRO A 159 -10.31 -12.39 -9.06
N ALA A 160 -11.60 -12.52 -8.83
CA ALA A 160 -12.58 -11.51 -9.23
C ALA A 160 -12.47 -10.25 -8.36
N VAL A 161 -12.29 -10.43 -7.06
CA VAL A 161 -12.07 -9.32 -6.11
C VAL A 161 -10.70 -8.68 -6.34
N MET A 162 -9.65 -9.48 -6.59
CA MET A 162 -8.32 -8.97 -6.89
C MET A 162 -8.33 -8.04 -8.11
N LYS A 163 -9.03 -8.41 -9.19
CA LYS A 163 -9.19 -7.55 -10.37
C LYS A 163 -9.84 -6.20 -10.03
N LYS A 164 -10.89 -6.20 -9.23
CA LYS A 164 -11.55 -4.97 -8.77
C LYS A 164 -10.60 -4.11 -7.93
N ALA A 165 -9.86 -4.73 -7.02
CA ALA A 165 -8.89 -4.06 -6.16
C ALA A 165 -7.72 -3.47 -6.97
N ALA A 166 -7.20 -4.21 -7.96
CA ALA A 166 -6.17 -3.73 -8.87
C ALA A 166 -6.66 -2.54 -9.73
N ALA A 167 -7.88 -2.61 -10.25
CA ALA A 167 -8.49 -1.52 -11.01
C ALA A 167 -8.66 -0.25 -10.14
N MET A 168 -9.15 -0.39 -8.92
CA MET A 168 -9.29 0.71 -7.97
C MET A 168 -7.92 1.31 -7.60
N LEU A 169 -6.92 0.47 -7.35
CA LEU A 169 -5.55 0.91 -7.08
C LEU A 169 -4.98 1.71 -8.26
N LYS A 170 -5.13 1.23 -9.50
CA LYS A 170 -4.69 1.94 -10.70
C LYS A 170 -5.35 3.31 -10.85
N ALA A 171 -6.66 3.37 -10.65
CA ALA A 171 -7.42 4.61 -10.76
C ALA A 171 -6.99 5.66 -9.72
N ARG A 172 -6.69 5.23 -8.49
CA ARG A 172 -6.37 6.13 -7.37
C ARG A 172 -4.88 6.44 -7.20
N SER A 173 -4.00 5.56 -7.67
CA SER A 173 -2.55 5.85 -7.67
C SER A 173 -2.20 6.96 -8.67
N GLY A 174 -2.88 7.01 -9.81
CA GLY A 174 -2.55 7.98 -10.87
C GLY A 174 -1.08 7.86 -11.27
N ARG A 175 -0.37 8.99 -11.27
CA ARG A 175 1.09 9.08 -11.49
C ARG A 175 1.89 9.21 -10.19
N LYS A 176 1.28 8.95 -9.06
CA LYS A 176 1.95 8.99 -7.76
C LYS A 176 3.01 7.88 -7.68
N PRO A 177 4.23 8.16 -7.22
CA PRO A 177 5.23 7.12 -6.95
C PRO A 177 4.60 6.03 -6.10
N THR A 178 4.55 4.83 -6.65
CA THR A 178 3.93 3.67 -5.99
C THR A 178 4.87 2.48 -6.11
N LEU A 179 5.23 1.89 -4.99
CA LEU A 179 5.94 0.61 -4.95
C LEU A 179 5.05 -0.46 -4.34
N LEU A 180 4.76 -1.47 -5.13
CA LEU A 180 3.97 -2.63 -4.73
C LEU A 180 4.86 -3.87 -4.73
N ALA A 181 5.14 -4.43 -3.55
CA ALA A 181 5.82 -5.71 -3.43
C ALA A 181 4.80 -6.84 -3.52
N THR A 182 4.98 -7.76 -4.45
CA THR A 182 4.17 -8.98 -4.56
C THR A 182 4.93 -10.08 -5.30
N HIS A 183 4.52 -11.31 -5.05
CA HIS A 183 4.93 -12.49 -5.81
C HIS A 183 3.79 -13.04 -6.69
N ASP A 184 2.61 -12.45 -6.65
CA ASP A 184 1.43 -12.86 -7.41
C ASP A 184 1.54 -12.39 -8.87
N LYS A 185 1.78 -13.36 -9.77
CA LYS A 185 1.91 -13.13 -11.22
C LYS A 185 0.61 -12.61 -11.86
N GLU A 186 -0.54 -13.00 -11.32
CA GLU A 186 -1.83 -12.53 -11.84
C GLU A 186 -2.05 -11.07 -11.47
N ALA A 187 -1.75 -10.68 -10.24
CA ALA A 187 -1.78 -9.28 -9.81
C ALA A 187 -0.83 -8.41 -10.64
N ILE A 188 0.39 -8.88 -10.92
CA ILE A 188 1.35 -8.18 -11.78
C ILE A 188 0.78 -7.94 -13.18
N ARG A 189 0.13 -8.98 -13.76
CA ARG A 189 -0.49 -8.90 -15.09
C ARG A 189 -1.66 -7.93 -15.12
N GLU A 190 -2.54 -7.98 -14.11
CA GLU A 190 -3.69 -7.08 -14.00
C GLU A 190 -3.28 -5.61 -13.81
N LEU A 191 -2.24 -5.36 -13.04
CA LEU A 191 -1.70 -4.00 -12.87
C LEU A 191 -1.10 -3.47 -14.16
N GLY A 192 -0.35 -4.29 -14.90
CA GLY A 192 0.35 -3.88 -16.11
C GLY A 192 1.41 -2.79 -15.84
N TRP A 193 1.88 -2.65 -14.59
CA TRP A 193 2.91 -1.70 -14.20
C TRP A 193 4.30 -2.22 -14.55
N LYS A 194 5.26 -1.29 -14.62
CA LYS A 194 6.68 -1.65 -14.75
C LYS A 194 7.08 -2.59 -13.60
N VAL A 195 7.76 -3.67 -13.93
CA VAL A 195 8.36 -4.56 -12.94
C VAL A 195 9.81 -4.15 -12.72
N ILE A 196 10.15 -3.95 -11.46
CA ILE A 196 11.53 -3.71 -10.99
C ILE A 196 12.00 -5.01 -10.36
N GLU A 197 12.88 -5.70 -11.06
CA GLU A 197 13.47 -6.94 -10.58
C GLU A 197 14.69 -6.63 -9.70
N LEU A 198 14.69 -7.21 -8.51
CA LEU A 198 15.78 -7.12 -7.54
C LEU A 198 16.32 -8.52 -7.26
N GLY A 199 17.58 -8.72 -7.46
CA GLY A 199 18.25 -10.01 -7.26
C GLY A 199 19.72 -9.92 -7.55
#